data_3492c8fce39c6263264f3eb29ea7c1ac
#
_entry.id   3492c8fce39c6263264f3eb29ea7c1ac
#
_cell.length_a   1.000
_cell.length_b   1.000
_cell.length_c   1.000
_cell.angle_alpha   90.00
_cell.angle_beta   90.00
_cell.angle_gamma   90.00
#
_symmetry.space_group_name_H-M   'P 1'
#
loop_
_entity.id
_entity.type
_entity.pdbx_description
1 polymer ?
#
loop_
_entity_poly.entity_id
_entity_poly.type
_entity_poly.pdbx_seq_one_letter_code
_entity_poly.pdbx_strand_id
1 'polypeptide(L)'
;MIPNAQDTRVLGSEIADLKVPAVIPNTDYENEAKPAYYNDTATPMHQRMEALVLDLQDRLVVALESLEPSRKFIRDRWEREDGNGYGISCVLQDGEVYEKAGVNVSVIEGTLAPGQLRSMRERNPQTANKLNANEEYDFRVAGVSVVVHPRNPYAPTAHKNYRRFEVYRKSNKEAGPVLAWFGGGADLTPAYLFEDDVKYFHQTLKQACDAHDPQYYPRFKQWCDTYFTNIHRDETRGVGGIFFDDLEDKAPEELFHFAYDAGSAFIKAYVPLVAKRMTMPYTLRERNWQLIRRGHYAEFNLVYDRGTKFGLMTPGARIESILMSLPLTARWEYMNQPEPGSPEAHLLEAVRTTTDWAK
;
A
#
# COMPACT_ATOMS: atom_id res chain seq x y z
N MET A 1 -1.55 -38.05 -3.79
CA MET A 1 -1.76 -38.30 -2.34
C MET A 1 -1.77 -36.94 -1.67
N ILE A 2 -2.93 -36.47 -1.24
CA ILE A 2 -3.05 -35.25 -0.43
C ILE A 2 -2.44 -35.61 0.94
N PRO A 3 -1.46 -34.85 1.46
CA PRO A 3 -0.93 -35.10 2.79
C PRO A 3 -2.07 -34.94 3.78
N ASN A 4 -2.23 -35.94 4.61
CA ASN A 4 -3.24 -36.07 5.64
C ASN A 4 -3.27 -34.81 6.53
N ALA A 5 -4.45 -34.33 6.88
CA ALA A 5 -4.76 -33.13 7.70
C ALA A 5 -4.25 -33.18 9.16
N GLN A 6 -3.22 -33.96 9.47
CA GLN A 6 -2.73 -34.24 10.83
C GLN A 6 -1.28 -33.84 11.08
N ASP A 7 -0.66 -32.96 10.28
CA ASP A 7 0.63 -32.41 10.71
C ASP A 7 0.39 -31.27 11.72
N THR A 8 0.25 -31.65 12.97
CA THR A 8 0.07 -30.77 14.14
C THR A 8 1.40 -30.23 14.67
N ARG A 9 2.51 -30.41 13.94
CA ARG A 9 3.80 -29.82 14.36
C ARG A 9 3.68 -28.31 14.41
N VAL A 10 3.95 -27.74 15.58
CA VAL A 10 4.05 -26.30 15.75
C VAL A 10 5.24 -25.82 14.93
N LEU A 11 4.97 -25.01 13.93
CA LEU A 11 6.00 -24.31 13.16
C LEU A 11 6.34 -23.03 13.90
N GLY A 12 7.62 -22.62 13.83
CA GLY A 12 8.02 -21.34 14.40
C GLY A 12 8.30 -21.40 15.90
N SER A 13 8.78 -22.53 16.43
CA SER A 13 9.35 -22.54 17.78
C SER A 13 10.50 -21.53 17.94
N GLU A 14 11.20 -21.21 16.86
CA GLU A 14 12.23 -20.16 16.79
C GLU A 14 11.63 -18.75 16.85
N ILE A 15 10.35 -18.58 16.44
CA ILE A 15 9.63 -17.31 16.46
C ILE A 15 9.14 -16.94 17.87
N ALA A 16 8.96 -17.92 18.75
CA ALA A 16 8.50 -17.69 20.13
C ALA A 16 9.51 -16.84 20.96
N ASP A 17 10.77 -16.80 20.54
CA ASP A 17 11.82 -16.02 21.20
C ASP A 17 11.99 -14.61 20.66
N LEU A 18 11.20 -14.21 19.65
CA LEU A 18 11.20 -12.85 19.10
C LEU A 18 10.75 -11.85 20.18
N LYS A 19 11.55 -10.81 20.35
CA LYS A 19 11.25 -9.75 21.31
C LYS A 19 10.54 -8.60 20.63
N VAL A 20 9.36 -8.28 21.14
CA VAL A 20 8.66 -7.05 20.77
C VAL A 20 9.34 -5.88 21.49
N PRO A 21 9.81 -4.82 20.81
CA PRO A 21 10.40 -3.66 21.47
C PRO A 21 9.34 -2.96 22.32
N ALA A 22 9.79 -2.36 23.43
CA ALA A 22 8.89 -1.61 24.33
C ALA A 22 8.27 -0.38 23.63
N VAL A 23 8.97 0.18 22.65
CA VAL A 23 8.50 1.31 21.85
C VAL A 23 8.79 0.99 20.38
N ILE A 24 7.77 1.08 19.53
CA ILE A 24 7.91 0.98 18.08
C ILE A 24 8.17 2.40 17.55
N PRO A 25 9.28 2.63 16.85
CA PRO A 25 9.61 3.96 16.32
C PRO A 25 8.53 4.48 15.37
N ASN A 26 8.36 5.81 15.35
CA ASN A 26 7.50 6.55 14.41
C ASN A 26 6.00 6.23 14.50
N THR A 27 5.52 5.65 15.62
CA THR A 27 4.09 5.42 15.83
C THR A 27 3.35 6.62 16.42
N ASP A 28 4.07 7.58 16.98
CA ASP A 28 3.52 8.79 17.61
C ASP A 28 3.63 10.05 16.73
N TYR A 29 3.39 9.88 15.43
CA TYR A 29 3.55 10.93 14.40
C TYR A 29 2.72 12.20 14.68
N GLU A 30 1.67 12.11 15.48
CA GLU A 30 0.78 13.21 15.83
C GLU A 30 1.49 14.23 16.74
N ASN A 31 2.33 13.72 17.66
CA ASN A 31 3.08 14.51 18.64
C ASN A 31 4.52 14.81 18.21
N GLU A 32 4.98 14.24 17.09
CA GLU A 32 6.31 14.52 16.54
C GLU A 32 6.36 15.91 15.90
N ALA A 33 7.53 16.57 15.99
CA ALA A 33 7.76 17.82 15.29
C ALA A 33 7.62 17.62 13.78
N LYS A 34 6.80 18.45 13.14
CA LYS A 34 6.62 18.37 11.69
C LYS A 34 7.94 18.74 10.97
N PRO A 35 8.31 18.02 9.90
CA PRO A 35 9.53 18.31 9.16
C PRO A 35 9.46 19.67 8.44
N ALA A 36 10.63 20.25 8.12
CA ALA A 36 10.71 21.59 7.52
C ALA A 36 9.85 21.74 6.26
N TYR A 37 9.81 20.70 5.41
CA TYR A 37 9.04 20.72 4.16
C TYR A 37 7.51 20.76 4.38
N TYR A 38 7.00 20.47 5.58
CA TYR A 38 5.57 20.37 5.87
C TYR A 38 4.83 21.69 5.62
N ASN A 39 5.39 22.81 6.10
CA ASN A 39 4.81 24.16 5.98
C ASN A 39 5.58 25.07 5.00
N ASP A 40 6.54 24.54 4.25
CA ASP A 40 7.37 25.34 3.34
C ASP A 40 6.63 25.60 2.02
N THR A 41 5.77 26.62 2.01
CA THR A 41 5.03 27.01 0.81
C THR A 41 5.90 27.72 -0.24
N ALA A 42 7.14 28.06 0.06
CA ALA A 42 8.08 28.64 -0.93
C ALA A 42 8.67 27.55 -1.85
N THR A 43 8.80 26.32 -1.35
CA THR A 43 9.26 25.19 -2.15
C THR A 43 8.12 24.63 -3.02
N PRO A 44 8.33 24.38 -4.32
CA PRO A 44 7.33 23.80 -5.21
C PRO A 44 6.74 22.48 -4.68
N MET A 45 5.44 22.29 -4.86
CA MET A 45 4.71 21.13 -4.29
C MET A 45 5.31 19.78 -4.71
N HIS A 46 5.79 19.62 -5.95
CA HIS A 46 6.41 18.37 -6.38
C HIS A 46 7.70 18.03 -5.60
N GLN A 47 8.51 19.05 -5.23
CA GLN A 47 9.71 18.84 -4.41
C GLN A 47 9.34 18.50 -2.95
N ARG A 48 8.32 19.14 -2.42
CA ARG A 48 7.78 18.81 -1.09
C ARG A 48 7.21 17.40 -1.06
N MET A 49 6.52 16.99 -2.13
CA MET A 49 6.01 15.62 -2.23
C MET A 49 7.15 14.60 -2.34
N GLU A 50 8.23 14.92 -3.06
CA GLU A 50 9.43 14.09 -3.10
C GLU A 50 10.04 13.94 -1.69
N ALA A 51 10.18 15.03 -0.94
CA ALA A 51 10.66 15.00 0.44
C ALA A 51 9.73 14.15 1.34
N LEU A 52 8.42 14.28 1.19
CA LEU A 52 7.44 13.50 1.94
C LEU A 52 7.57 11.99 1.68
N VAL A 53 7.66 11.57 0.42
CA VAL A 53 7.71 10.12 0.11
C VAL A 53 9.02 9.49 0.55
N LEU A 54 10.13 10.23 0.54
CA LEU A 54 11.41 9.79 1.08
C LEU A 54 11.37 9.67 2.61
N ASP A 55 10.80 10.65 3.30
CA ASP A 55 10.60 10.62 4.76
C ASP A 55 9.70 9.44 5.18
N LEU A 56 8.57 9.24 4.50
CA LEU A 56 7.67 8.11 4.75
C LEU A 56 8.36 6.76 4.51
N GLN A 57 9.26 6.66 3.52
CA GLN A 57 10.05 5.46 3.28
C GLN A 57 10.99 5.19 4.45
N ASP A 58 11.78 6.19 4.86
CA ASP A 58 12.77 6.04 5.92
C ASP A 58 12.12 5.71 7.27
N ARG A 59 11.09 6.43 7.64
CA ARG A 59 10.35 6.20 8.90
C ARG A 59 9.73 4.81 8.96
N LEU A 60 9.13 4.36 7.86
CA LEU A 60 8.53 3.03 7.80
C LEU A 60 9.57 1.92 7.82
N VAL A 61 10.67 2.06 7.08
CA VAL A 61 11.79 1.09 7.11
C VAL A 61 12.32 0.95 8.53
N VAL A 62 12.57 2.05 9.24
CA VAL A 62 13.02 2.02 10.64
C VAL A 62 12.00 1.31 11.54
N ALA A 63 10.71 1.60 11.39
CA ALA A 63 9.67 0.97 12.19
C ALA A 63 9.56 -0.55 11.92
N LEU A 64 9.63 -0.98 10.66
CA LEU A 64 9.60 -2.40 10.31
C LEU A 64 10.87 -3.13 10.79
N GLU A 65 12.04 -2.53 10.59
CA GLU A 65 13.31 -3.10 11.05
C GLU A 65 13.42 -3.22 12.58
N SER A 66 12.64 -2.45 13.34
CA SER A 66 12.61 -2.56 14.80
C SER A 66 12.02 -3.89 15.28
N LEU A 67 11.18 -4.54 14.46
CA LEU A 67 10.59 -5.85 14.74
C LEU A 67 11.39 -7.01 14.12
N GLU A 68 12.29 -6.74 13.17
CA GLU A 68 12.99 -7.76 12.40
C GLU A 68 14.44 -7.91 12.89
N PRO A 69 14.78 -8.99 13.64
CA PRO A 69 16.10 -9.14 14.23
C PRO A 69 17.17 -9.66 13.27
N SER A 70 16.76 -10.38 12.21
CA SER A 70 17.67 -11.19 11.40
C SER A 70 18.08 -10.55 10.09
N ARG A 71 17.31 -9.60 9.60
CA ARG A 71 17.49 -8.99 8.26
C ARG A 71 17.35 -7.48 8.28
N LYS A 72 17.95 -6.83 7.32
CA LYS A 72 17.79 -5.40 7.02
C LYS A 72 17.29 -5.23 5.62
N PHE A 73 16.60 -4.09 5.37
CA PHE A 73 16.21 -3.74 4.02
C PHE A 73 17.44 -3.45 3.15
N ILE A 74 17.51 -4.12 2.00
CA ILE A 74 18.42 -3.71 0.93
C ILE A 74 17.86 -2.43 0.33
N ARG A 75 18.67 -1.37 0.31
CA ARG A 75 18.33 -0.09 -0.34
C ARG A 75 18.99 -0.04 -1.70
N ASP A 76 18.19 -0.15 -2.75
CA ASP A 76 18.63 -0.15 -4.14
C ASP A 76 18.13 1.11 -4.83
N ARG A 77 19.05 2.09 -5.02
CA ARG A 77 18.78 3.30 -5.79
C ARG A 77 19.03 3.02 -7.28
N TRP A 78 18.08 3.40 -8.09
CA TRP A 78 18.15 3.26 -9.53
C TRP A 78 17.73 4.56 -10.21
N GLU A 79 18.24 4.77 -11.42
CA GLU A 79 17.90 5.91 -12.28
C GLU A 79 17.33 5.38 -13.61
N ARG A 80 16.45 6.14 -14.21
CA ARG A 80 15.95 5.81 -15.53
C ARG A 80 17.04 6.06 -16.57
N GLU A 81 17.10 5.19 -17.58
CA GLU A 81 18.09 5.31 -18.66
C GLU A 81 17.97 6.62 -19.46
N ASP A 82 16.76 7.18 -19.54
CA ASP A 82 16.46 8.44 -20.20
C ASP A 82 16.75 9.68 -19.33
N GLY A 83 17.25 9.50 -18.12
CA GLY A 83 17.53 10.56 -17.15
C GLY A 83 16.28 11.22 -16.54
N ASN A 84 15.09 10.71 -16.83
CA ASN A 84 13.80 11.31 -16.43
C ASN A 84 13.27 10.72 -15.12
N GLY A 85 14.12 10.64 -14.10
CA GLY A 85 13.75 10.26 -12.76
C GLY A 85 14.55 9.11 -12.17
N TYR A 86 14.21 8.80 -10.92
CA TYR A 86 14.87 7.78 -10.13
C TYR A 86 13.89 7.09 -9.19
N GLY A 87 14.34 6.05 -8.55
CA GLY A 87 13.64 5.45 -7.43
C GLY A 87 14.58 4.81 -6.42
N ILE A 88 14.05 4.49 -5.26
CA ILE A 88 14.73 3.75 -4.21
C ILE A 88 13.84 2.59 -3.81
N SER A 89 14.29 1.37 -4.12
CA SER A 89 13.62 0.15 -3.71
C SER A 89 14.24 -0.38 -2.41
N CYS A 90 13.51 -0.26 -1.30
CA CYS A 90 13.89 -0.90 -0.07
C CYS A 90 13.17 -2.25 0.00
N VAL A 91 13.93 -3.36 -0.06
CA VAL A 91 13.37 -4.71 -0.10
C VAL A 91 14.00 -5.58 0.98
N LEU A 92 13.17 -6.27 1.74
CA LEU A 92 13.56 -7.29 2.71
C LEU A 92 12.94 -8.63 2.31
N GLN A 93 13.75 -9.70 2.35
CA GLN A 93 13.31 -11.05 2.04
C GLN A 93 13.90 -12.03 3.04
N ASP A 94 13.18 -13.13 3.28
CA ASP A 94 13.58 -14.24 4.14
C ASP A 94 13.92 -13.83 5.57
N GLY A 95 13.23 -12.80 6.11
CA GLY A 95 13.33 -12.40 7.50
C GLY A 95 12.56 -13.34 8.43
N GLU A 96 12.80 -13.22 9.73
CA GLU A 96 12.09 -13.99 10.76
C GLU A 96 10.67 -13.48 10.98
N VAL A 97 10.46 -12.17 10.92
CA VAL A 97 9.15 -11.54 11.04
C VAL A 97 8.52 -11.33 9.67
N TYR A 98 9.29 -10.82 8.71
CA TYR A 98 8.80 -10.53 7.36
C TYR A 98 9.36 -11.52 6.36
N GLU A 99 8.49 -12.33 5.77
CA GLU A 99 8.89 -13.21 4.66
C GLU A 99 9.28 -12.38 3.43
N LYS A 100 8.54 -11.30 3.17
CA LYS A 100 8.88 -10.28 2.19
C LYS A 100 8.26 -8.95 2.57
N ALA A 101 9.03 -7.90 2.43
CA ALA A 101 8.53 -6.53 2.54
C ALA A 101 9.22 -5.65 1.52
N GLY A 102 8.46 -4.71 0.96
CA GLY A 102 8.98 -3.70 0.04
C GLY A 102 8.43 -2.32 0.38
N VAL A 103 9.32 -1.33 0.40
CA VAL A 103 9.00 0.09 0.58
C VAL A 103 9.70 0.85 -0.53
N ASN A 104 8.97 1.18 -1.59
CA ASN A 104 9.54 1.74 -2.81
C ASN A 104 9.13 3.18 -3.01
N VAL A 105 10.09 4.02 -3.30
CA VAL A 105 9.88 5.40 -3.78
C VAL A 105 10.18 5.46 -5.27
N SER A 106 9.35 6.21 -6.00
CA SER A 106 9.57 6.58 -7.39
C SER A 106 9.34 8.07 -7.58
N VAL A 107 10.28 8.75 -8.20
CA VAL A 107 10.22 10.16 -8.59
C VAL A 107 10.50 10.21 -10.08
N ILE A 108 9.46 10.38 -10.89
CA ILE A 108 9.50 10.21 -12.35
C ILE A 108 8.98 11.47 -13.02
N GLU A 109 9.67 11.85 -14.08
CA GLU A 109 9.24 12.87 -15.04
C GLU A 109 9.13 12.25 -16.42
N GLY A 110 8.38 12.89 -17.32
CA GLY A 110 8.30 12.44 -18.70
C GLY A 110 7.30 13.22 -19.52
N THR A 111 7.16 12.83 -20.79
CA THR A 111 6.14 13.36 -21.69
C THR A 111 4.99 12.37 -21.81
N LEU A 112 3.76 12.84 -21.70
CA LEU A 112 2.56 12.00 -21.87
C LEU A 112 2.44 11.53 -23.30
N ALA A 113 2.44 10.20 -23.49
CA ALA A 113 2.14 9.63 -24.79
C ALA A 113 0.66 9.87 -25.18
N PRO A 114 0.33 9.98 -26.48
CA PRO A 114 -1.05 10.26 -26.93
C PRO A 114 -2.09 9.26 -26.38
N GLY A 115 -1.71 7.99 -26.22
CA GLY A 115 -2.57 6.96 -25.61
C GLY A 115 -2.84 7.20 -24.13
N GLN A 116 -1.83 7.63 -23.37
CA GLN A 116 -1.96 7.97 -21.95
C GLN A 116 -2.87 9.20 -21.78
N LEU A 117 -2.64 10.24 -22.59
CA LEU A 117 -3.48 11.45 -22.61
C LEU A 117 -4.95 11.12 -22.90
N ARG A 118 -5.21 10.24 -23.87
CA ARG A 118 -6.56 9.76 -24.20
C ARG A 118 -7.19 9.03 -23.03
N SER A 119 -6.50 8.06 -22.45
CA SER A 119 -6.99 7.30 -21.28
C SER A 119 -7.30 8.19 -20.07
N MET A 120 -6.48 9.21 -19.82
CA MET A 120 -6.73 10.17 -18.74
C MET A 120 -8.01 10.98 -18.99
N ARG A 121 -8.23 11.44 -20.23
CA ARG A 121 -9.42 12.20 -20.61
C ARG A 121 -10.70 11.36 -20.55
N GLU A 122 -10.62 10.09 -20.96
CA GLU A 122 -11.76 9.15 -20.92
C GLU A 122 -12.13 8.77 -19.48
N ARG A 123 -11.15 8.63 -18.58
CA ARG A 123 -11.38 8.27 -17.18
C ARG A 123 -12.10 9.36 -16.39
N ASN A 124 -11.77 10.63 -16.63
CA ASN A 124 -12.31 11.75 -15.89
C ASN A 124 -12.73 12.88 -16.86
N PRO A 125 -14.05 13.16 -17.00
CA PRO A 125 -14.55 14.24 -17.86
C PRO A 125 -13.99 15.62 -17.51
N GLN A 126 -13.70 15.91 -16.23
CA GLN A 126 -13.09 17.18 -15.82
C GLN A 126 -11.66 17.30 -16.35
N THR A 127 -10.90 16.21 -16.37
CA THR A 127 -9.59 16.14 -17.00
C THR A 127 -9.67 16.39 -18.51
N ALA A 128 -10.71 15.86 -19.17
CA ALA A 128 -10.92 16.09 -20.60
C ALA A 128 -11.06 17.57 -20.97
N ASN A 129 -11.66 18.37 -20.08
CA ASN A 129 -11.82 19.83 -20.27
C ASN A 129 -10.53 20.63 -20.02
N LYS A 130 -9.63 20.11 -19.18
CA LYS A 130 -8.34 20.75 -18.83
C LYS A 130 -7.22 20.45 -19.82
N LEU A 131 -7.29 19.32 -20.54
CA LEU A 131 -6.25 18.83 -21.45
C LEU A 131 -6.72 18.83 -22.92
N ASN A 132 -6.01 19.56 -23.77
CA ASN A 132 -6.28 19.60 -25.22
C ASN A 132 -5.56 18.42 -25.91
N ALA A 133 -6.26 17.68 -26.76
CA ALA A 133 -5.68 16.54 -27.48
C ALA A 133 -4.56 16.92 -28.49
N ASN A 134 -4.50 18.19 -28.90
CA ASN A 134 -3.54 18.72 -29.87
C ASN A 134 -2.31 19.39 -29.21
N GLU A 135 -2.21 19.35 -27.88
CA GLU A 135 -1.08 19.91 -27.14
C GLU A 135 -0.21 18.80 -26.58
N GLU A 136 1.07 19.08 -26.40
CA GLU A 136 2.01 18.19 -25.71
C GLU A 136 2.09 18.55 -24.23
N TYR A 137 2.13 17.51 -23.40
CA TYR A 137 2.17 17.64 -21.95
C TYR A 137 3.32 16.82 -21.38
N ASP A 138 4.00 17.43 -20.42
CA ASP A 138 4.93 16.72 -19.53
C ASP A 138 4.22 16.40 -18.22
N PHE A 139 4.70 15.36 -17.53
CA PHE A 139 4.20 14.99 -16.22
C PHE A 139 5.33 14.86 -15.21
N ARG A 140 4.98 15.03 -13.95
CA ARG A 140 5.79 14.69 -12.78
C ARG A 140 4.96 13.84 -11.83
N VAL A 141 5.58 12.81 -11.27
CA VAL A 141 4.98 11.98 -10.24
C VAL A 141 6.00 11.64 -9.17
N ALA A 142 5.62 11.81 -7.91
CA ALA A 142 6.36 11.30 -6.78
C ALA A 142 5.42 10.42 -5.95
N GLY A 143 5.88 9.22 -5.61
CA GLY A 143 5.05 8.27 -4.86
C GLY A 143 5.88 7.29 -4.05
N VAL A 144 5.28 6.83 -2.94
CA VAL A 144 5.76 5.71 -2.13
C VAL A 144 4.73 4.57 -2.19
N SER A 145 5.21 3.36 -2.45
CA SER A 145 4.40 2.14 -2.47
C SER A 145 4.99 1.10 -1.53
N VAL A 146 4.13 0.47 -0.75
CA VAL A 146 4.50 -0.46 0.31
C VAL A 146 3.67 -1.71 0.23
N VAL A 147 4.31 -2.87 0.33
CA VAL A 147 3.63 -4.14 0.61
C VAL A 147 4.46 -4.91 1.62
N VAL A 148 3.80 -5.42 2.66
CA VAL A 148 4.43 -6.22 3.70
C VAL A 148 3.72 -7.56 3.81
N HIS A 149 4.48 -8.66 3.67
CA HIS A 149 4.03 -10.03 3.82
C HIS A 149 4.70 -10.66 5.04
N PRO A 150 4.06 -10.64 6.22
CA PRO A 150 4.62 -11.25 7.42
C PRO A 150 4.72 -12.77 7.29
N ARG A 151 5.69 -13.37 7.97
CA ARG A 151 5.86 -14.83 7.99
C ARG A 151 4.76 -15.52 8.76
N ASN A 152 4.38 -14.99 9.92
CA ASN A 152 3.33 -15.57 10.76
C ASN A 152 1.95 -15.42 10.09
N PRO A 153 1.18 -16.51 9.93
CA PRO A 153 -0.16 -16.48 9.33
C PRO A 153 -1.18 -15.56 10.03
N TYR A 154 -0.97 -15.30 11.31
CA TYR A 154 -1.85 -14.44 12.09
C TYR A 154 -1.52 -12.95 11.97
N ALA A 155 -0.31 -12.60 11.51
CA ALA A 155 0.06 -11.23 11.19
C ALA A 155 -0.45 -10.87 9.78
N PRO A 156 -1.20 -9.77 9.61
CA PRO A 156 -1.81 -9.44 8.34
C PRO A 156 -0.80 -8.92 7.32
N THR A 157 -1.02 -9.21 6.03
CA THR A 157 -0.43 -8.46 4.92
C THR A 157 -1.04 -7.07 4.88
N ALA A 158 -0.24 -6.07 4.54
CA ALA A 158 -0.74 -4.71 4.33
C ALA A 158 -0.12 -4.07 3.08
N HIS A 159 -0.90 -3.20 2.44
CA HIS A 159 -0.48 -2.35 1.34
C HIS A 159 -0.70 -0.89 1.73
N LYS A 160 0.17 -0.03 1.21
CA LYS A 160 0.06 1.43 1.31
C LYS A 160 0.60 2.06 0.05
N ASN A 161 -0.04 3.11 -0.42
CA ASN A 161 0.45 3.93 -1.53
C ASN A 161 0.05 5.39 -1.29
N TYR A 162 0.98 6.32 -1.48
CA TYR A 162 0.70 7.75 -1.51
C TYR A 162 1.50 8.38 -2.65
N ARG A 163 0.83 9.17 -3.47
CA ARG A 163 1.43 9.79 -4.65
C ARG A 163 0.80 11.14 -4.97
N ARG A 164 1.57 11.99 -5.62
CA ARG A 164 1.09 13.18 -6.31
C ARG A 164 1.47 13.08 -7.77
N PHE A 165 0.54 13.43 -8.66
CA PHE A 165 0.72 13.51 -10.10
C PHE A 165 0.46 14.95 -10.55
N GLU A 166 1.31 15.48 -11.41
CA GLU A 166 1.20 16.83 -11.98
C GLU A 166 1.39 16.78 -13.49
N VAL A 167 0.60 17.54 -14.23
CA VAL A 167 0.67 17.66 -15.69
C VAL A 167 0.93 19.11 -16.07
N TYR A 168 1.89 19.34 -16.94
CA TYR A 168 2.33 20.65 -17.38
C TYR A 168 2.20 20.77 -18.90
N ARG A 169 1.81 21.95 -19.41
CA ARG A 169 2.01 22.24 -20.84
C ARG A 169 3.50 22.27 -21.13
N LYS A 170 3.93 21.48 -22.11
CA LYS A 170 5.35 21.45 -22.50
C LYS A 170 5.83 22.82 -23.03
N SER A 171 4.93 23.57 -23.62
CA SER A 171 5.19 24.92 -24.14
C SER A 171 5.36 26.01 -23.06
N ASN A 172 4.88 25.76 -21.82
CA ASN A 172 4.94 26.75 -20.74
C ASN A 172 4.86 26.06 -19.37
N LYS A 173 5.96 25.43 -18.94
CA LYS A 173 6.04 24.76 -17.62
C LYS A 173 6.05 25.73 -16.44
N GLU A 174 6.55 26.97 -16.67
CA GLU A 174 6.66 28.00 -15.63
C GLU A 174 5.31 28.50 -15.14
N ALA A 175 4.26 28.35 -15.94
CA ALA A 175 2.89 28.68 -15.53
C ALA A 175 2.31 27.75 -14.45
N GLY A 176 3.04 26.73 -14.06
CA GLY A 176 2.58 25.69 -13.13
C GLY A 176 1.80 24.57 -13.79
N PRO A 177 1.36 23.57 -13.00
CA PRO A 177 0.62 22.42 -13.52
C PRO A 177 -0.79 22.83 -13.99
N VAL A 178 -1.21 22.35 -15.16
CA VAL A 178 -2.60 22.50 -15.66
C VAL A 178 -3.54 21.53 -14.99
N LEU A 179 -3.00 20.45 -14.43
CA LEU A 179 -3.71 19.41 -13.72
C LEU A 179 -2.80 18.83 -12.66
N ALA A 180 -3.33 18.67 -11.45
CA ALA A 180 -2.59 18.02 -10.37
C ALA A 180 -3.57 17.36 -9.41
N TRP A 181 -3.23 16.17 -8.91
CA TRP A 181 -4.03 15.46 -7.91
C TRP A 181 -3.18 14.61 -6.99
N PHE A 182 -3.75 14.27 -5.86
CA PHE A 182 -3.21 13.27 -4.94
C PHE A 182 -3.96 11.93 -5.13
N GLY A 183 -3.24 10.84 -4.91
CA GLY A 183 -3.80 9.50 -4.82
C GLY A 183 -3.11 8.73 -3.72
N GLY A 184 -3.81 7.79 -3.14
CA GLY A 184 -3.21 7.00 -2.08
C GLY A 184 -4.19 6.11 -1.36
N GLY A 185 -3.71 5.53 -0.27
CA GLY A 185 -4.49 4.70 0.61
C GLY A 185 -3.65 3.69 1.37
N ALA A 186 -4.32 2.93 2.20
CA ALA A 186 -3.77 1.82 2.94
C ALA A 186 -4.87 0.78 3.16
N ASP A 187 -4.58 -0.49 2.95
CA ASP A 187 -5.52 -1.59 3.13
C ASP A 187 -4.87 -2.80 3.79
N LEU A 188 -5.69 -3.57 4.51
CA LEU A 188 -5.29 -4.71 5.31
C LEU A 188 -5.80 -6.01 4.70
N THR A 189 -4.92 -7.01 4.53
CA THR A 189 -5.22 -8.33 3.98
C THR A 189 -4.82 -9.43 4.97
N PRO A 190 -5.63 -9.73 5.98
CA PRO A 190 -5.36 -10.81 6.91
C PRO A 190 -5.61 -12.19 6.28
N ALA A 191 -4.89 -13.22 6.75
CA ALA A 191 -5.22 -14.61 6.50
C ALA A 191 -6.20 -15.18 7.56
N TYR A 192 -6.21 -14.60 8.75
CA TYR A 192 -7.15 -14.88 9.84
C TYR A 192 -7.75 -13.59 10.36
N LEU A 193 -9.05 -13.59 10.57
CA LEU A 193 -9.77 -12.41 11.03
C LEU A 193 -9.62 -12.25 12.56
N PHE A 194 -9.04 -11.15 12.98
CA PHE A 194 -9.07 -10.65 14.35
C PHE A 194 -9.78 -9.28 14.32
N GLU A 195 -11.05 -9.26 14.68
CA GLU A 195 -11.89 -8.05 14.56
C GLU A 195 -11.29 -6.84 15.27
N ASP A 196 -10.71 -7.02 16.47
CA ASP A 196 -10.10 -5.93 17.21
C ASP A 196 -8.92 -5.30 16.48
N ASP A 197 -8.12 -6.12 15.76
CA ASP A 197 -7.00 -5.63 14.95
C ASP A 197 -7.52 -4.85 13.73
N VAL A 198 -8.56 -5.36 13.09
CA VAL A 198 -9.20 -4.70 11.94
C VAL A 198 -9.84 -3.38 12.37
N LYS A 199 -10.59 -3.38 13.48
CA LYS A 199 -11.18 -2.16 14.05
C LYS A 199 -10.10 -1.12 14.39
N TYR A 200 -9.03 -1.52 15.06
CA TYR A 200 -7.91 -0.63 15.38
C TYR A 200 -7.29 0.00 14.13
N PHE A 201 -7.04 -0.81 13.09
CA PHE A 201 -6.51 -0.32 11.81
C PHE A 201 -7.42 0.73 11.18
N HIS A 202 -8.71 0.40 11.06
CA HIS A 202 -9.70 1.30 10.46
C HIS A 202 -9.93 2.57 11.28
N GLN A 203 -10.01 2.47 12.62
CA GLN A 203 -10.17 3.62 13.50
C GLN A 203 -8.97 4.56 13.43
N THR A 204 -7.74 4.03 13.36
CA THR A 204 -6.53 4.85 13.21
C THR A 204 -6.54 5.62 11.89
N LEU A 205 -6.90 4.96 10.77
CA LEU A 205 -7.03 5.63 9.48
C LEU A 205 -8.18 6.64 9.46
N LYS A 206 -9.29 6.30 10.13
CA LYS A 206 -10.43 7.22 10.28
C LYS A 206 -10.04 8.48 11.03
N GLN A 207 -9.30 8.38 12.14
CA GLN A 207 -8.81 9.54 12.87
C GLN A 207 -7.98 10.47 11.99
N ALA A 208 -7.07 9.92 11.19
CA ALA A 208 -6.27 10.72 10.25
C ALA A 208 -7.13 11.38 9.16
N CYS A 209 -8.18 10.72 8.68
CA CYS A 209 -9.12 11.31 7.72
C CYS A 209 -9.96 12.41 8.35
N ASP A 210 -10.56 12.15 9.53
CA ASP A 210 -11.48 13.05 10.21
C ASP A 210 -10.81 14.38 10.63
N ALA A 211 -9.48 14.36 10.87
CA ALA A 211 -8.70 15.57 11.15
C ALA A 211 -8.71 16.56 9.97
N HIS A 212 -8.99 16.12 8.75
CA HIS A 212 -9.03 16.95 7.53
C HIS A 212 -10.44 17.08 6.96
N ASP A 213 -11.20 15.98 6.93
CA ASP A 213 -12.59 15.98 6.48
C ASP A 213 -13.32 14.72 6.98
N PRO A 214 -14.43 14.84 7.73
CA PRO A 214 -15.20 13.69 8.23
C PRO A 214 -15.83 12.85 7.10
N GLN A 215 -15.93 13.37 5.87
CA GLN A 215 -16.41 12.62 4.71
C GLN A 215 -15.31 11.80 4.03
N TYR A 216 -14.03 12.03 4.34
CA TYR A 216 -12.94 11.31 3.68
C TYR A 216 -12.95 9.83 4.00
N TYR A 217 -13.04 9.46 5.27
CA TYR A 217 -13.03 8.04 5.64
C TYR A 217 -14.18 7.26 4.99
N PRO A 218 -15.47 7.61 5.12
CA PRO A 218 -16.56 6.83 4.51
C PRO A 218 -16.43 6.76 2.99
N ARG A 219 -16.07 7.86 2.31
CA ARG A 219 -15.88 7.91 0.87
C ARG A 219 -14.71 7.02 0.41
N PHE A 220 -13.57 7.12 1.07
CA PHE A 220 -12.37 6.38 0.69
C PHE A 220 -12.45 4.90 1.07
N LYS A 221 -13.14 4.57 2.15
CA LYS A 221 -13.43 3.20 2.53
C LYS A 221 -14.31 2.51 1.50
N GLN A 222 -15.39 3.15 1.07
CA GLN A 222 -16.27 2.62 0.03
C GLN A 222 -15.51 2.40 -1.29
N TRP A 223 -14.66 3.34 -1.68
CA TRP A 223 -13.85 3.21 -2.88
C TRP A 223 -12.79 2.10 -2.75
N CYS A 224 -12.17 1.96 -1.57
CA CYS A 224 -11.24 0.88 -1.26
C CYS A 224 -11.89 -0.49 -1.46
N ASP A 225 -13.09 -0.71 -0.91
CA ASP A 225 -13.81 -1.98 -1.06
C ASP A 225 -14.14 -2.28 -2.53
N THR A 226 -14.57 -1.26 -3.27
CA THR A 226 -14.87 -1.41 -4.71
C THR A 226 -13.63 -1.73 -5.52
N TYR A 227 -12.53 -1.01 -5.28
CA TYR A 227 -11.32 -1.15 -6.05
C TYR A 227 -10.61 -2.48 -5.81
N PHE A 228 -10.45 -2.89 -4.54
CA PHE A 228 -9.71 -4.10 -4.16
C PHE A 228 -10.57 -5.36 -4.20
N THR A 229 -11.40 -5.51 -5.21
CA THR A 229 -12.26 -6.68 -5.41
C THR A 229 -11.69 -7.63 -6.47
N ASN A 230 -11.53 -8.90 -6.11
CA ASN A 230 -11.30 -10.02 -7.03
C ASN A 230 -12.64 -10.42 -7.67
N ILE A 231 -12.97 -9.81 -8.81
CA ILE A 231 -14.28 -9.97 -9.46
C ILE A 231 -14.57 -11.44 -9.77
N HIS A 232 -13.58 -12.20 -10.24
CA HIS A 232 -13.75 -13.62 -10.59
C HIS A 232 -13.92 -14.56 -9.39
N ARG A 233 -13.75 -14.05 -8.15
CA ARG A 233 -13.95 -14.80 -6.91
C ARG A 233 -15.11 -14.30 -6.08
N ASP A 234 -15.71 -13.18 -6.47
CA ASP A 234 -16.77 -12.50 -5.70
C ASP A 234 -16.33 -12.22 -4.24
N GLU A 235 -15.10 -11.72 -4.07
CA GLU A 235 -14.52 -11.37 -2.77
C GLU A 235 -13.60 -10.17 -2.87
N THR A 236 -13.49 -9.38 -1.81
CA THR A 236 -12.45 -8.36 -1.68
C THR A 236 -11.09 -9.00 -1.37
N ARG A 237 -10.00 -8.33 -1.77
CA ARG A 237 -8.64 -8.80 -1.51
C ARG A 237 -8.37 -9.00 -0.01
N GLY A 238 -8.91 -8.11 0.83
CA GLY A 238 -8.79 -8.12 2.28
C GLY A 238 -9.99 -7.45 2.94
N VAL A 239 -9.79 -6.92 4.13
CA VAL A 239 -10.84 -6.26 4.93
C VAL A 239 -10.97 -4.76 4.66
N GLY A 240 -10.26 -4.26 3.64
CA GLY A 240 -10.29 -2.87 3.22
C GLY A 240 -9.37 -1.96 4.04
N GLY A 241 -9.72 -0.71 4.05
CA GLY A 241 -8.99 0.42 4.62
C GLY A 241 -9.49 1.70 3.97
N ILE A 242 -8.59 2.53 3.43
CA ILE A 242 -8.91 3.71 2.65
C ILE A 242 -8.19 3.65 1.29
N PHE A 243 -8.86 4.14 0.24
CA PHE A 243 -8.25 4.33 -1.07
C PHE A 243 -8.88 5.53 -1.78
N PHE A 244 -8.06 6.36 -2.40
CA PHE A 244 -8.49 7.52 -3.17
C PHE A 244 -7.59 7.74 -4.38
N ASP A 245 -8.21 8.19 -5.46
CA ASP A 245 -7.57 8.61 -6.69
C ASP A 245 -8.12 9.98 -7.11
N ASP A 246 -7.33 10.68 -7.93
CA ASP A 246 -7.72 11.95 -8.54
C ASP A 246 -8.28 12.96 -7.50
N LEU A 247 -7.66 12.98 -6.29
CA LEU A 247 -8.09 13.86 -5.21
C LEU A 247 -7.60 15.30 -5.46
N GLU A 248 -8.54 16.18 -5.83
CA GLU A 248 -8.29 17.61 -6.12
C GLU A 248 -9.41 18.51 -5.56
N ASP A 249 -10.14 18.03 -4.54
CA ASP A 249 -11.35 18.65 -4.00
C ASP A 249 -11.10 19.77 -2.98
N LYS A 250 -9.85 20.00 -2.58
CA LYS A 250 -9.41 21.06 -1.67
C LYS A 250 -8.15 21.76 -2.22
N ALA A 251 -7.72 22.81 -1.51
CA ALA A 251 -6.46 23.46 -1.82
C ALA A 251 -5.27 22.47 -1.76
N PRO A 252 -4.27 22.59 -2.65
CA PRO A 252 -3.13 21.67 -2.68
C PRO A 252 -2.41 21.52 -1.35
N GLU A 253 -2.33 22.59 -0.54
CA GLU A 253 -1.72 22.56 0.79
C GLU A 253 -2.52 21.68 1.76
N GLU A 254 -3.84 21.80 1.77
CA GLU A 254 -4.71 20.97 2.63
C GLU A 254 -4.58 19.49 2.26
N LEU A 255 -4.54 19.18 0.95
CA LEU A 255 -4.37 17.82 0.45
C LEU A 255 -2.97 17.27 0.73
N PHE A 256 -1.94 18.12 0.71
CA PHE A 256 -0.59 17.72 1.09
C PHE A 256 -0.50 17.37 2.58
N HIS A 257 -1.10 18.19 3.46
CA HIS A 257 -1.17 17.90 4.88
C HIS A 257 -1.95 16.62 5.16
N PHE A 258 -3.08 16.41 4.48
CA PHE A 258 -3.81 15.14 4.54
C PHE A 258 -2.94 13.94 4.11
N ALA A 259 -2.21 14.05 2.99
CA ALA A 259 -1.34 12.98 2.50
C ALA A 259 -0.20 12.66 3.49
N TYR A 260 0.36 13.69 4.16
CA TYR A 260 1.35 13.52 5.21
C TYR A 260 0.76 12.77 6.42
N ASP A 261 -0.37 13.24 6.96
CA ASP A 261 -0.96 12.67 8.18
C ASP A 261 -1.49 11.26 7.94
N ALA A 262 -2.25 11.04 6.87
CA ALA A 262 -2.75 9.72 6.50
C ALA A 262 -1.62 8.74 6.13
N GLY A 263 -0.57 9.24 5.46
CA GLY A 263 0.64 8.48 5.17
C GLY A 263 1.39 8.07 6.44
N SER A 264 1.54 8.95 7.40
CA SER A 264 2.20 8.68 8.69
C SER A 264 1.38 7.75 9.58
N ALA A 265 0.05 7.89 9.57
CA ALA A 265 -0.87 7.06 10.36
C ALA A 265 -0.73 5.56 10.09
N PHE A 266 -0.27 5.16 8.89
CA PHE A 266 -0.08 3.76 8.55
C PHE A 266 0.90 3.04 9.50
N ILE A 267 1.96 3.69 9.93
CA ILE A 267 2.94 3.07 10.85
C ILE A 267 2.26 2.72 12.18
N LYS A 268 1.50 3.67 12.74
CA LYS A 268 0.70 3.49 13.95
C LYS A 268 -0.40 2.43 13.76
N ALA A 269 -1.06 2.41 12.61
CA ALA A 269 -2.15 1.50 12.33
C ALA A 269 -1.69 0.04 12.13
N TYR A 270 -0.51 -0.18 11.54
CA TYR A 270 -0.10 -1.49 11.06
C TYR A 270 0.99 -2.17 11.89
N VAL A 271 2.08 -1.47 12.21
CA VAL A 271 3.26 -2.12 12.83
C VAL A 271 2.95 -2.74 14.20
N PRO A 272 2.10 -2.14 15.07
CA PRO A 272 1.65 -2.78 16.31
C PRO A 272 0.87 -4.08 16.10
N LEU A 273 0.16 -4.24 14.99
CA LEU A 273 -0.57 -5.47 14.67
C LEU A 273 0.41 -6.62 14.38
N VAL A 274 1.48 -6.33 13.63
CA VAL A 274 2.55 -7.30 13.41
C VAL A 274 3.20 -7.68 14.73
N ALA A 275 3.59 -6.71 15.55
CA ALA A 275 4.19 -6.91 16.87
C ALA A 275 3.33 -7.82 17.77
N LYS A 276 2.01 -7.62 17.76
CA LYS A 276 1.04 -8.41 18.53
C LYS A 276 0.92 -9.86 18.03
N ARG A 277 1.13 -10.11 16.74
CA ARG A 277 0.84 -11.41 16.10
C ARG A 277 2.08 -12.22 15.72
N MET A 278 3.25 -11.59 15.59
CA MET A 278 4.44 -12.23 15.05
C MET A 278 4.96 -13.45 15.87
N THR A 279 4.61 -13.50 17.15
CA THR A 279 5.06 -14.59 18.07
C THR A 279 3.98 -15.65 18.32
N MET A 280 2.80 -15.53 17.71
CA MET A 280 1.73 -16.51 17.92
C MET A 280 2.11 -17.88 17.33
N PRO A 281 1.93 -18.98 18.08
CA PRO A 281 2.20 -20.32 17.56
C PRO A 281 1.22 -20.68 16.44
N TYR A 282 1.71 -21.35 15.39
CA TYR A 282 0.88 -21.82 14.28
C TYR A 282 1.37 -23.18 13.75
N THR A 283 0.53 -23.85 12.99
CA THR A 283 0.82 -25.14 12.37
C THR A 283 0.90 -25.04 10.84
N LEU A 284 1.14 -26.16 10.16
CA LEU A 284 1.06 -26.23 8.70
C LEU A 284 -0.34 -25.90 8.15
N ARG A 285 -1.40 -26.09 8.93
CA ARG A 285 -2.75 -25.74 8.54
C ARG A 285 -2.86 -24.23 8.30
N GLU A 286 -2.49 -23.45 9.31
CA GLU A 286 -2.55 -21.97 9.21
C GLU A 286 -1.59 -21.44 8.13
N ARG A 287 -0.41 -22.06 8.02
CA ARG A 287 0.53 -21.69 6.96
C ARG A 287 -0.01 -21.95 5.56
N ASN A 288 -0.60 -23.13 5.31
CA ASN A 288 -1.16 -23.47 4.03
C ASN A 288 -2.33 -22.53 3.66
N TRP A 289 -3.17 -22.20 4.63
CA TRP A 289 -4.24 -21.23 4.42
C TRP A 289 -3.69 -19.85 4.05
N GLN A 290 -2.69 -19.35 4.77
CA GLN A 290 -2.01 -18.10 4.41
C GLN A 290 -1.50 -18.12 2.97
N LEU A 291 -0.90 -19.23 2.52
CA LEU A 291 -0.40 -19.35 1.16
C LEU A 291 -1.53 -19.30 0.11
N ILE A 292 -2.69 -19.90 0.41
CA ILE A 292 -3.87 -19.81 -0.46
C ILE A 292 -4.36 -18.36 -0.54
N ARG A 293 -4.48 -17.66 0.60
CA ARG A 293 -4.86 -16.25 0.61
C ARG A 293 -3.86 -15.34 -0.14
N ARG A 294 -2.57 -15.68 -0.09
CA ARG A 294 -1.54 -15.02 -0.91
C ARG A 294 -1.69 -15.27 -2.41
N GLY A 295 -2.20 -16.44 -2.80
CA GLY A 295 -2.60 -16.70 -4.18
C GLY A 295 -3.68 -15.73 -4.65
N HIS A 296 -4.73 -15.53 -3.85
CA HIS A 296 -5.80 -14.56 -4.15
C HIS A 296 -5.30 -13.11 -4.17
N TYR A 297 -4.36 -12.77 -3.28
CA TYR A 297 -3.66 -11.47 -3.31
C TYR A 297 -2.91 -11.26 -4.63
N ALA A 298 -2.15 -12.27 -5.07
CA ALA A 298 -1.39 -12.23 -6.32
C ALA A 298 -2.31 -12.11 -7.54
N GLU A 299 -3.45 -12.80 -7.54
CA GLU A 299 -4.46 -12.68 -8.60
C GLU A 299 -4.94 -11.23 -8.76
N PHE A 300 -5.29 -10.56 -7.65
CA PHE A 300 -5.68 -9.16 -7.71
C PHE A 300 -4.58 -8.29 -8.34
N ASN A 301 -3.37 -8.40 -7.82
CA ASN A 301 -2.26 -7.56 -8.29
C ASN A 301 -1.94 -7.77 -9.78
N LEU A 302 -1.95 -9.01 -10.26
CA LEU A 302 -1.61 -9.31 -11.66
C LEU A 302 -2.77 -9.06 -12.63
N VAL A 303 -4.01 -9.29 -12.19
CA VAL A 303 -5.18 -9.26 -13.09
C VAL A 303 -5.94 -7.93 -13.02
N TYR A 304 -6.02 -7.29 -11.87
CA TYR A 304 -6.89 -6.12 -11.69
C TYR A 304 -6.16 -4.83 -11.34
N ASP A 305 -5.02 -4.91 -10.61
CA ASP A 305 -4.35 -3.70 -10.15
C ASP A 305 -3.85 -2.83 -11.31
N ARG A 306 -4.36 -1.60 -11.37
CA ARG A 306 -4.02 -0.64 -12.42
C ARG A 306 -2.56 -0.22 -12.37
N GLY A 307 -2.01 -0.09 -11.14
CA GLY A 307 -0.61 0.31 -10.93
C GLY A 307 0.35 -0.76 -11.44
N THR A 308 0.12 -2.02 -11.10
CA THR A 308 0.91 -3.16 -11.59
C THR A 308 0.85 -3.28 -13.11
N LYS A 309 -0.35 -3.21 -13.69
CA LYS A 309 -0.53 -3.24 -15.15
C LYS A 309 0.21 -2.10 -15.84
N PHE A 310 0.02 -0.88 -15.37
CA PHE A 310 0.70 0.28 -15.92
C PHE A 310 2.22 0.13 -15.86
N GLY A 311 2.75 -0.30 -14.71
CA GLY A 311 4.18 -0.52 -14.52
C GLY A 311 4.73 -1.57 -15.50
N LEU A 312 4.11 -2.76 -15.56
CA LEU A 312 4.56 -3.85 -16.43
C LEU A 312 4.46 -3.52 -17.93
N MET A 313 3.56 -2.63 -18.32
CA MET A 313 3.38 -2.18 -19.70
C MET A 313 4.24 -0.94 -20.06
N THR A 314 4.93 -0.36 -19.11
CA THR A 314 5.77 0.83 -19.34
C THR A 314 7.16 0.40 -19.83
N PRO A 315 7.60 0.83 -21.02
CA PRO A 315 8.95 0.53 -21.50
C PRO A 315 10.03 1.05 -20.55
N GLY A 316 11.05 0.24 -20.29
CA GLY A 316 12.14 0.58 -19.36
C GLY A 316 11.76 0.60 -17.89
N ALA A 317 10.57 0.13 -17.53
CA ALA A 317 10.18 -0.01 -16.13
C ALA A 317 10.99 -1.11 -15.44
N ARG A 318 11.33 -0.88 -14.18
CA ARG A 318 12.06 -1.87 -13.36
C ARG A 318 11.10 -2.93 -12.84
N ILE A 319 11.08 -4.08 -13.51
CA ILE A 319 10.14 -5.18 -13.24
C ILE A 319 10.21 -5.66 -11.78
N GLU A 320 11.40 -5.83 -11.23
CA GLU A 320 11.62 -6.28 -9.86
C GLU A 320 11.01 -5.33 -8.82
N SER A 321 11.07 -4.02 -9.08
CA SER A 321 10.47 -3.01 -8.20
C SER A 321 8.93 -3.01 -8.27
N ILE A 322 8.35 -3.46 -9.38
CA ILE A 322 6.90 -3.64 -9.53
C ILE A 322 6.46 -4.95 -8.87
N LEU A 323 7.14 -6.06 -9.19
CA LEU A 323 6.79 -7.40 -8.69
C LEU A 323 7.23 -7.62 -7.22
N MET A 324 7.90 -6.65 -6.59
CA MET A 324 8.18 -6.72 -5.17
C MET A 324 6.89 -6.78 -4.33
N SER A 325 5.77 -6.30 -4.85
CA SER A 325 4.46 -6.35 -4.21
C SER A 325 3.91 -7.77 -4.04
N LEU A 326 4.39 -8.73 -4.83
CA LEU A 326 3.97 -10.12 -4.71
C LEU A 326 4.67 -10.83 -3.54
N PRO A 327 3.98 -11.77 -2.85
CA PRO A 327 4.60 -12.60 -1.84
C PRO A 327 5.70 -13.49 -2.44
N LEU A 328 6.66 -13.96 -1.62
CA LEU A 328 7.68 -14.93 -2.07
C LEU A 328 7.07 -16.27 -2.45
N THR A 329 6.06 -16.70 -1.71
CA THR A 329 5.37 -17.97 -1.92
C THR A 329 3.87 -17.79 -1.87
N ALA A 330 3.18 -18.52 -2.72
CA ALA A 330 1.73 -18.58 -2.79
C ALA A 330 1.29 -20.00 -3.17
N ARG A 331 0.02 -20.31 -2.98
CA ARG A 331 -0.53 -21.64 -3.27
C ARG A 331 -1.91 -21.51 -3.91
N TRP A 332 -2.15 -22.33 -4.94
CA TRP A 332 -3.45 -22.52 -5.55
C TRP A 332 -3.85 -23.99 -5.41
N GLU A 333 -4.96 -24.23 -4.77
CA GLU A 333 -5.54 -25.56 -4.61
C GLU A 333 -6.86 -25.66 -5.37
N TYR A 334 -7.02 -26.76 -6.09
CA TYR A 334 -8.24 -27.01 -6.85
C TYR A 334 -9.44 -27.22 -5.89
N MET A 335 -10.49 -26.41 -6.08
CA MET A 335 -11.74 -26.48 -5.30
C MET A 335 -11.55 -26.43 -3.77
N ASN A 336 -10.52 -25.74 -3.29
CA ASN A 336 -10.31 -25.55 -1.85
C ASN A 336 -11.49 -24.78 -1.25
N GLN A 337 -12.11 -25.36 -0.25
CA GLN A 337 -13.17 -24.74 0.56
C GLN A 337 -12.85 -24.98 2.03
N PRO A 338 -12.81 -23.95 2.86
CA PRO A 338 -12.64 -24.14 4.30
C PRO A 338 -13.85 -24.83 4.92
N GLU A 339 -13.62 -25.52 6.03
CA GLU A 339 -14.69 -26.15 6.80
C GLU A 339 -15.67 -25.10 7.34
N PRO A 340 -17.00 -25.32 7.21
CA PRO A 340 -17.99 -24.39 7.75
C PRO A 340 -17.77 -24.14 9.25
N GLY A 341 -17.83 -22.87 9.65
CA GLY A 341 -17.61 -22.44 11.04
C GLY A 341 -16.14 -22.41 11.48
N SER A 342 -15.20 -22.75 10.59
CA SER A 342 -13.77 -22.61 10.87
C SER A 342 -13.33 -21.14 10.84
N PRO A 343 -12.19 -20.77 11.46
CA PRO A 343 -11.62 -19.43 11.35
C PRO A 343 -11.36 -18.99 9.89
N GLU A 344 -11.01 -19.94 9.03
CA GLU A 344 -10.81 -19.72 7.60
C GLU A 344 -12.13 -19.37 6.88
N ALA A 345 -13.23 -20.05 7.22
CA ALA A 345 -14.56 -19.74 6.70
C ALA A 345 -15.04 -18.36 7.17
N HIS A 346 -14.78 -18.02 8.43
CA HIS A 346 -15.13 -16.71 8.99
C HIS A 346 -14.42 -15.55 8.25
N LEU A 347 -13.14 -15.72 7.89
CA LEU A 347 -12.49 -14.74 7.03
C LEU A 347 -13.18 -14.63 5.66
N LEU A 348 -13.54 -15.76 5.02
CA LEU A 348 -14.20 -15.71 3.71
C LEU A 348 -15.55 -14.99 3.76
N GLU A 349 -16.31 -15.15 4.82
CA GLU A 349 -17.56 -14.40 5.05
C GLU A 349 -17.27 -12.89 5.12
N ALA A 350 -16.23 -12.50 5.87
CA ALA A 350 -15.86 -11.08 6.04
C ALA A 350 -15.38 -10.41 4.74
N VAL A 351 -14.69 -11.12 3.84
CA VAL A 351 -14.23 -10.57 2.56
C VAL A 351 -15.29 -10.63 1.44
N ARG A 352 -16.41 -11.29 1.67
CA ARG A 352 -17.58 -11.32 0.77
C ARG A 352 -18.65 -10.31 1.16
N THR A 353 -18.53 -9.73 2.33
CA THR A 353 -19.46 -8.71 2.84
C THR A 353 -18.70 -7.45 3.21
N THR A 354 -19.20 -6.30 2.78
CA THR A 354 -18.60 -5.01 3.19
C THR A 354 -19.04 -4.69 4.62
N THR A 355 -18.07 -4.51 5.51
CA THR A 355 -18.29 -4.16 6.91
C THR A 355 -17.72 -2.81 7.23
N ASP A 356 -18.43 -1.98 7.98
CA ASP A 356 -17.92 -0.74 8.55
C ASP A 356 -17.16 -1.04 9.86
N TRP A 357 -15.88 -1.28 9.73
CA TRP A 357 -15.01 -1.66 10.84
C TRP A 357 -14.65 -0.53 11.80
N ALA A 358 -14.94 0.73 11.44
CA ALA A 358 -14.63 1.89 12.29
C ALA A 358 -15.76 2.25 13.27
N LYS A 359 -16.86 1.51 13.24
CA LYS A 359 -17.95 1.65 14.22
C LYS A 359 -17.65 1.04 15.56
#